data_f2aea6bc2ee86bd4cdd0013bea5777db
#
_entry.id   f2aea6bc2ee86bd4cdd0013bea5777db
#
_cell.length_a   1.000
_cell.length_b   1.000
_cell.length_c   1.000
_cell.angle_alpha   90.00
_cell.angle_beta   90.00
_cell.angle_gamma   90.00
#
_symmetry.space_group_name_H-M   'P 1'
#
loop_
_entity.id
_entity.type
_entity.pdbx_description
1 polymer ?
#
loop_
_entity_poly.entity_id
_entity_poly.type
_entity_poly.pdbx_seq_one_letter_code
_entity_poly.pdbx_strand_id
1 'polypeptide(L)'
;VFQPFFMNLIEGILQANPRAMARAMSLIENQDPQARDILKALFPSTGRALVIGVTGAPGSGKSTLVDKLAHEFRRQGKTVGIVAVDPTSPFSGGAILADRVRMSAHYNDGGVFIRSMATRGHLGGLSRAAAQILSVLDAAGKDIILLETVGVGQDEIEVVKVADVSLVVLVPGMGDDVQAFKAGIMEIGDIFVLNKADYPQVE
;
A
#
# COMPACT_ATOMS: atom_id res chain seq x y z
N VAL A 1 -7.09 -18.98 -27.75
CA VAL A 1 -8.03 -17.93 -27.28
C VAL A 1 -7.44 -17.14 -26.09
N PHE A 2 -6.46 -17.67 -25.32
CA PHE A 2 -5.88 -17.01 -24.14
C PHE A 2 -4.80 -15.96 -24.46
N GLN A 3 -4.06 -16.08 -25.55
CA GLN A 3 -2.95 -15.19 -25.91
C GLN A 3 -3.33 -13.71 -26.11
N PRO A 4 -4.40 -13.34 -26.85
CA PRO A 4 -4.71 -11.92 -27.08
C PRO A 4 -5.11 -11.18 -25.79
N PHE A 5 -5.88 -11.83 -24.91
CA PHE A 5 -6.31 -11.24 -23.65
C PHE A 5 -5.13 -10.97 -22.70
N PHE A 6 -4.21 -11.93 -22.60
CA PHE A 6 -3.01 -11.81 -21.77
C PHE A 6 -2.10 -10.69 -22.27
N MET A 7 -1.83 -10.62 -23.57
CA MET A 7 -1.01 -9.56 -24.17
C MET A 7 -1.63 -8.19 -23.95
N ASN A 8 -2.93 -8.03 -24.18
CA ASN A 8 -3.65 -6.76 -23.93
C ASN A 8 -3.60 -6.35 -22.45
N LEU A 9 -3.59 -7.31 -21.50
CA LEU A 9 -3.48 -7.03 -20.09
C LEU A 9 -2.10 -6.48 -19.74
N ILE A 10 -1.02 -7.12 -20.20
CA ILE A 10 0.36 -6.69 -19.97
C ILE A 10 0.59 -5.29 -20.58
N GLU A 11 0.23 -5.09 -21.84
CA GLU A 11 0.35 -3.80 -22.51
C GLU A 11 -0.43 -2.71 -21.75
N GLY A 12 -1.64 -3.02 -21.31
CA GLY A 12 -2.44 -2.10 -20.52
C GLY A 12 -1.76 -1.70 -19.20
N ILE A 13 -1.12 -2.64 -18.50
CA ILE A 13 -0.37 -2.34 -17.27
C ILE A 13 0.81 -1.42 -17.58
N LEU A 14 1.61 -1.75 -18.59
CA LEU A 14 2.77 -0.95 -18.99
C LEU A 14 2.40 0.48 -19.45
N GLN A 15 1.16 0.66 -19.91
CA GLN A 15 0.56 1.96 -20.25
C GLN A 15 -0.15 2.63 -19.06
N ALA A 16 0.03 2.13 -17.85
CA ALA A 16 -0.61 2.62 -16.62
C ALA A 16 -2.15 2.63 -16.66
N ASN A 17 -2.77 1.75 -17.45
CA ASN A 17 -4.22 1.65 -17.53
C ASN A 17 -4.81 1.17 -16.18
N PRO A 18 -5.67 1.97 -15.52
CA PRO A 18 -6.18 1.63 -14.18
C PRO A 18 -6.96 0.32 -14.14
N ARG A 19 -7.71 -0.01 -15.20
CA ARG A 19 -8.50 -1.25 -15.28
C ARG A 19 -7.60 -2.47 -15.42
N ALA A 20 -6.53 -2.37 -16.21
CA ALA A 20 -5.56 -3.45 -16.38
C ALA A 20 -4.80 -3.71 -15.06
N MET A 21 -4.31 -2.66 -14.40
CA MET A 21 -3.69 -2.76 -13.07
C MET A 21 -4.63 -3.42 -12.07
N ALA A 22 -5.86 -2.91 -11.92
CA ALA A 22 -6.84 -3.45 -10.98
C ALA A 22 -7.16 -4.93 -11.27
N ARG A 23 -7.25 -5.32 -12.54
CA ARG A 23 -7.49 -6.71 -12.94
C ARG A 23 -6.35 -7.64 -12.54
N ALA A 24 -5.10 -7.25 -12.85
CA ALA A 24 -3.93 -8.04 -12.47
C ALA A 24 -3.83 -8.22 -10.96
N MET A 25 -4.06 -7.14 -10.19
CA MET A 25 -4.07 -7.20 -8.72
C MET A 25 -5.15 -8.13 -8.19
N SER A 26 -6.35 -8.13 -8.78
CA SER A 26 -7.41 -9.07 -8.41
C SER A 26 -7.04 -10.53 -8.69
N LEU A 27 -6.34 -10.82 -9.78
CA LEU A 27 -5.83 -12.16 -10.08
C LEU A 27 -4.77 -12.58 -9.04
N ILE A 28 -3.90 -11.67 -8.63
CA ILE A 28 -2.90 -11.90 -7.58
C ILE A 28 -3.56 -12.19 -6.23
N GLU A 29 -4.52 -11.35 -5.81
CA GLU A 29 -5.27 -11.53 -4.55
C GLU A 29 -6.04 -12.84 -4.49
N ASN A 30 -6.56 -13.30 -5.64
CA ASN A 30 -7.29 -14.56 -5.78
C ASN A 30 -6.38 -15.78 -5.98
N GLN A 31 -5.05 -15.58 -6.00
CA GLN A 31 -4.07 -16.64 -6.27
C GLN A 31 -4.34 -17.38 -7.59
N ASP A 32 -4.85 -16.65 -8.58
CA ASP A 32 -5.12 -17.19 -9.91
C ASP A 32 -3.81 -17.68 -10.56
N PRO A 33 -3.81 -18.87 -11.18
CA PRO A 33 -2.61 -19.40 -11.86
C PRO A 33 -1.98 -18.43 -12.88
N GLN A 34 -2.78 -17.57 -13.52
CA GLN A 34 -2.30 -16.55 -14.47
C GLN A 34 -1.46 -15.47 -13.81
N ALA A 35 -1.60 -15.24 -12.50
CA ALA A 35 -0.85 -14.21 -11.78
C ALA A 35 0.67 -14.40 -11.92
N ARG A 36 1.13 -15.65 -11.90
CA ARG A 36 2.55 -15.99 -12.07
C ARG A 36 3.10 -15.54 -13.42
N ASP A 37 2.37 -15.80 -14.50
CA ASP A 37 2.79 -15.46 -15.85
C ASP A 37 2.75 -13.96 -16.08
N ILE A 38 1.74 -13.27 -15.51
CA ILE A 38 1.66 -11.80 -15.50
C ILE A 38 2.89 -11.20 -14.82
N LEU A 39 3.22 -11.64 -13.62
CA LEU A 39 4.37 -11.13 -12.86
C LEU A 39 5.70 -11.41 -13.59
N LYS A 40 5.85 -12.59 -14.20
CA LYS A 40 7.02 -12.93 -14.99
C LYS A 40 7.18 -12.00 -16.20
N ALA A 41 6.08 -11.67 -16.87
CA ALA A 41 6.10 -10.76 -18.02
C ALA A 41 6.38 -9.31 -17.61
N LEU A 42 5.92 -8.87 -16.43
CA LEU A 42 6.14 -7.51 -15.92
C LEU A 42 7.53 -7.31 -15.30
N PHE A 43 8.17 -8.37 -14.82
CA PHE A 43 9.43 -8.31 -14.06
C PHE A 43 10.54 -7.45 -14.72
N PRO A 44 10.77 -7.51 -16.05
CA PRO A 44 11.78 -6.68 -16.70
C PRO A 44 11.52 -5.15 -16.60
N SER A 45 10.28 -4.76 -16.26
CA SER A 45 9.85 -3.37 -16.15
C SER A 45 9.76 -2.87 -14.69
N THR A 46 10.20 -3.68 -13.72
CA THR A 46 10.21 -3.35 -12.28
C THR A 46 11.56 -2.84 -11.80
N GLY A 47 11.65 -2.38 -10.54
CA GLY A 47 12.87 -1.96 -9.86
C GLY A 47 13.18 -0.46 -9.99
N ARG A 48 12.16 0.38 -10.24
CA ARG A 48 12.31 1.83 -10.39
C ARG A 48 11.52 2.65 -9.38
N ALA A 49 10.40 2.13 -8.91
CA ALA A 49 9.57 2.82 -7.94
C ALA A 49 10.25 2.82 -6.56
N LEU A 50 10.14 3.94 -5.83
CA LEU A 50 10.43 3.97 -4.40
C LEU A 50 9.19 3.55 -3.62
N VAL A 51 9.30 2.48 -2.85
CA VAL A 51 8.21 1.96 -2.00
C VAL A 51 8.38 2.49 -0.58
N ILE A 52 7.40 3.23 -0.10
CA ILE A 52 7.37 3.79 1.26
C ILE A 52 6.26 3.08 2.05
N GLY A 53 6.64 2.32 3.06
CA GLY A 53 5.73 1.68 4.00
C GLY A 53 5.33 2.66 5.11
N VAL A 54 4.04 2.73 5.43
CA VAL A 54 3.51 3.60 6.50
C VAL A 54 2.76 2.73 7.49
N THR A 55 3.28 2.65 8.71
CA THR A 55 2.71 1.86 9.80
C THR A 55 2.56 2.71 11.07
N GLY A 56 1.89 2.18 12.07
CA GLY A 56 1.62 2.87 13.33
C GLY A 56 0.26 2.49 13.92
N ALA A 57 -0.02 2.86 15.16
CA ALA A 57 -1.25 2.51 15.86
C ALA A 57 -2.53 2.96 15.11
N PRO A 58 -3.67 2.26 15.28
CA PRO A 58 -4.96 2.74 14.80
C PRO A 58 -5.23 4.17 15.29
N GLY A 59 -5.77 5.01 14.40
CA GLY A 59 -6.03 6.41 14.74
C GLY A 59 -4.80 7.32 14.85
N SER A 60 -3.59 6.83 14.60
CA SER A 60 -2.36 7.67 14.62
C SER A 60 -2.31 8.71 13.50
N GLY A 61 -3.16 8.61 12.47
CA GLY A 61 -3.22 9.55 11.37
C GLY A 61 -2.45 9.11 10.12
N LYS A 62 -2.14 7.81 9.97
CA LYS A 62 -1.45 7.25 8.81
C LYS A 62 -2.08 7.65 7.48
N SER A 63 -3.38 7.42 7.31
CA SER A 63 -4.08 7.73 6.06
C SER A 63 -4.03 9.22 5.72
N THR A 64 -4.07 10.09 6.74
CA THR A 64 -3.90 11.54 6.55
C THR A 64 -2.48 11.87 6.10
N LEU A 65 -1.47 11.22 6.69
CA LEU A 65 -0.08 11.38 6.28
C LEU A 65 0.13 10.90 4.84
N VAL A 66 -0.40 9.71 4.50
CA VAL A 66 -0.35 9.15 3.14
C VAL A 66 -0.98 10.10 2.12
N ASP A 67 -2.16 10.67 2.42
CA ASP A 67 -2.82 11.67 1.59
C ASP A 67 -1.92 12.90 1.34
N LYS A 68 -1.31 13.44 2.40
CA LYS A 68 -0.41 14.60 2.30
C LYS A 68 0.89 14.28 1.55
N LEU A 69 1.48 13.11 1.77
CA LEU A 69 2.65 12.65 1.03
C LEU A 69 2.33 12.49 -0.45
N ALA A 70 1.19 11.86 -0.78
CA ALA A 70 0.75 11.71 -2.16
C ALA A 70 0.58 13.08 -2.85
N HIS A 71 -0.07 14.02 -2.17
CA HIS A 71 -0.23 15.38 -2.67
C HIS A 71 1.13 16.06 -2.94
N GLU A 72 2.07 15.95 -1.99
CA GLU A 72 3.39 16.57 -2.13
C GLU A 72 4.21 15.94 -3.26
N PHE A 73 4.22 14.62 -3.40
CA PHE A 73 4.87 13.94 -4.52
C PHE A 73 4.22 14.33 -5.87
N ARG A 74 2.90 14.45 -5.92
CA ARG A 74 2.20 14.94 -7.11
C ARG A 74 2.58 16.37 -7.46
N ARG A 75 2.74 17.25 -6.47
CA ARG A 75 3.22 18.61 -6.66
C ARG A 75 4.64 18.66 -7.28
N GLN A 76 5.45 17.65 -6.97
CA GLN A 76 6.79 17.47 -7.56
C GLN A 76 6.75 16.77 -8.94
N GLY A 77 5.57 16.54 -9.52
CA GLY A 77 5.40 15.89 -10.82
C GLY A 77 5.53 14.37 -10.80
N LYS A 78 5.67 13.73 -9.63
CA LYS A 78 5.80 12.28 -9.49
C LYS A 78 4.45 11.58 -9.65
N THR A 79 4.44 10.40 -10.26
CA THR A 79 3.27 9.51 -10.27
C THR A 79 3.24 8.66 -9.01
N VAL A 80 2.04 8.46 -8.42
CA VAL A 80 1.90 7.82 -7.11
C VAL A 80 0.96 6.62 -7.18
N GLY A 81 1.39 5.48 -6.63
CA GLY A 81 0.53 4.36 -6.29
C GLY A 81 0.25 4.35 -4.79
N ILE A 82 -0.99 4.11 -4.37
CA ILE A 82 -1.35 3.93 -2.95
C ILE A 82 -1.98 2.56 -2.78
N VAL A 83 -1.42 1.76 -1.88
CA VAL A 83 -1.92 0.45 -1.50
C VAL A 83 -2.27 0.48 -0.02
N ALA A 84 -3.57 0.41 0.30
CA ALA A 84 -4.05 0.29 1.68
C ALA A 84 -4.31 -1.19 1.99
N VAL A 85 -3.64 -1.71 3.01
CA VAL A 85 -3.75 -3.11 3.44
C VAL A 85 -4.67 -3.20 4.64
N ASP A 86 -5.85 -3.81 4.48
CA ASP A 86 -6.82 -4.01 5.54
C ASP A 86 -6.88 -5.49 5.97
N PRO A 87 -6.45 -5.83 7.21
CA PRO A 87 -6.47 -7.20 7.70
C PRO A 87 -7.86 -7.76 7.98
N THR A 88 -8.90 -6.92 8.07
CA THR A 88 -10.16 -7.30 8.72
C THR A 88 -11.32 -7.67 7.81
N SER A 89 -11.23 -7.58 6.49
CA SER A 89 -12.40 -7.73 5.63
C SER A 89 -12.33 -8.85 4.59
N PRO A 90 -12.62 -10.12 4.98
CA PRO A 90 -12.97 -11.11 3.96
C PRO A 90 -14.40 -10.92 3.41
N PHE A 91 -15.27 -10.14 4.08
CA PHE A 91 -16.71 -10.12 3.77
C PHE A 91 -17.38 -8.74 3.67
N SER A 92 -16.73 -7.65 4.06
CA SER A 92 -17.37 -6.33 4.03
C SER A 92 -16.76 -5.47 2.92
N GLY A 93 -17.49 -5.28 1.83
CA GLY A 93 -17.20 -4.24 0.83
C GLY A 93 -17.19 -2.81 1.41
N GLY A 94 -17.38 -2.66 2.72
CA GLY A 94 -17.42 -1.39 3.45
C GLY A 94 -16.06 -0.78 3.78
N ALA A 95 -15.04 -1.58 4.11
CA ALA A 95 -13.71 -1.07 4.39
C ALA A 95 -13.06 -0.46 3.13
N ILE A 96 -13.25 -1.10 1.99
CA ILE A 96 -12.80 -0.63 0.68
C ILE A 96 -13.40 0.77 0.32
N LEU A 97 -14.61 1.05 0.80
CA LEU A 97 -15.27 2.34 0.58
C LEU A 97 -14.75 3.45 1.50
N ALA A 98 -14.43 3.14 2.76
CA ALA A 98 -14.01 4.15 3.74
C ALA A 98 -12.65 4.77 3.40
N ASP A 99 -11.68 3.97 2.94
CA ASP A 99 -10.36 4.47 2.53
C ASP A 99 -10.45 5.27 1.23
N ARG A 100 -11.29 4.85 0.28
CA ARG A 100 -11.55 5.64 -0.92
C ARG A 100 -12.16 7.01 -0.59
N VAL A 101 -13.13 7.09 0.30
CA VAL A 101 -13.76 8.36 0.69
C VAL A 101 -12.75 9.32 1.32
N ARG A 102 -11.79 8.83 2.11
CA ARG A 102 -10.75 9.66 2.75
C ARG A 102 -9.77 10.26 1.75
N MET A 103 -9.52 9.60 0.63
CA MET A 103 -8.59 10.03 -0.43
C MET A 103 -9.30 10.58 -1.66
N SER A 104 -10.53 11.11 -1.49
CA SER A 104 -11.37 11.63 -2.58
C SER A 104 -10.71 12.76 -3.39
N ALA A 105 -9.79 13.51 -2.79
CA ALA A 105 -9.02 14.56 -3.46
C ALA A 105 -8.19 14.05 -4.66
N HIS A 106 -7.83 12.76 -4.67
CA HIS A 106 -7.00 12.18 -5.72
C HIS A 106 -7.78 11.44 -6.83
N TYR A 107 -9.11 11.33 -6.74
CA TYR A 107 -9.90 10.57 -7.71
C TYR A 107 -9.82 11.06 -9.15
N ASN A 108 -9.65 12.36 -9.33
CA ASN A 108 -9.56 12.98 -10.64
C ASN A 108 -8.10 13.19 -11.10
N ASP A 109 -7.12 12.77 -10.31
CA ASP A 109 -5.72 12.87 -10.67
C ASP A 109 -5.25 11.59 -11.38
N GLY A 110 -5.09 11.65 -12.71
CA GLY A 110 -4.60 10.51 -13.52
C GLY A 110 -3.19 10.03 -13.15
N GLY A 111 -2.43 10.83 -12.38
CA GLY A 111 -1.12 10.43 -11.85
C GLY A 111 -1.18 9.58 -10.58
N VAL A 112 -2.36 9.50 -9.94
CA VAL A 112 -2.56 8.71 -8.72
C VAL A 112 -3.37 7.45 -9.02
N PHE A 113 -2.94 6.32 -8.47
CA PHE A 113 -3.69 5.07 -8.47
C PHE A 113 -3.85 4.58 -7.04
N ILE A 114 -5.09 4.27 -6.63
CA ILE A 114 -5.42 3.83 -5.26
C ILE A 114 -6.05 2.45 -5.29
N ARG A 115 -5.54 1.55 -4.46
CA ARG A 115 -6.07 0.20 -4.28
C ARG A 115 -6.08 -0.19 -2.81
N SER A 116 -7.22 -0.67 -2.31
CA SER A 116 -7.28 -1.39 -1.05
C SER A 116 -7.12 -2.89 -1.31
N MET A 117 -6.33 -3.58 -0.51
CA MET A 117 -6.21 -5.03 -0.53
C MET A 117 -6.66 -5.62 0.80
N ALA A 118 -7.41 -6.72 0.74
CA ALA A 118 -7.86 -7.44 1.91
C ALA A 118 -6.92 -8.61 2.24
N THR A 119 -6.61 -8.78 3.52
CA THR A 119 -5.88 -9.95 3.99
C THR A 119 -6.85 -11.11 4.17
N ARG A 120 -6.80 -12.09 3.32
CA ARG A 120 -7.69 -13.26 3.41
C ARG A 120 -7.19 -14.32 4.42
N GLY A 121 -6.68 -13.89 5.60
CA GLY A 121 -6.40 -14.79 6.73
C GLY A 121 -5.25 -15.78 6.56
N HIS A 122 -4.35 -15.59 5.61
CA HIS A 122 -3.18 -16.45 5.45
C HIS A 122 -1.93 -15.76 6.00
N LEU A 123 -1.46 -16.16 7.18
CA LEU A 123 -0.16 -15.81 7.76
C LEU A 123 0.95 -16.03 6.70
N GLY A 124 1.75 -15.00 6.42
CA GLY A 124 2.81 -15.03 5.40
C GLY A 124 2.35 -14.87 3.94
N GLY A 125 1.06 -15.02 3.65
CA GLY A 125 0.50 -14.79 2.30
C GLY A 125 0.33 -13.30 1.97
N LEU A 126 0.19 -12.46 2.99
CA LEU A 126 -0.05 -11.04 2.84
C LEU A 126 1.17 -10.29 2.30
N SER A 127 2.33 -10.47 2.90
CA SER A 127 3.58 -9.85 2.44
C SER A 127 3.93 -10.25 1.00
N ARG A 128 3.67 -11.53 0.66
CA ARG A 128 3.87 -12.00 -0.71
C ARG A 128 2.89 -11.33 -1.69
N ALA A 129 1.60 -11.28 -1.38
CA ALA A 129 0.60 -10.63 -2.24
C ALA A 129 0.88 -9.13 -2.36
N ALA A 130 1.27 -8.47 -1.26
CA ALA A 130 1.67 -7.07 -1.26
C ALA A 130 2.86 -6.84 -2.22
N ALA A 131 3.95 -7.60 -2.07
CA ALA A 131 5.11 -7.49 -2.96
C ALA A 131 4.75 -7.68 -4.45
N GLN A 132 3.86 -8.61 -4.75
CA GLN A 132 3.38 -8.84 -6.12
C GLN A 132 2.53 -7.68 -6.65
N ILE A 133 1.70 -7.06 -5.82
CA ILE A 133 0.90 -5.87 -6.15
C ILE A 133 1.81 -4.66 -6.36
N LEU A 134 2.82 -4.47 -5.52
CA LEU A 134 3.83 -3.42 -5.69
C LEU A 134 4.56 -3.56 -7.04
N SER A 135 4.91 -4.79 -7.43
CA SER A 135 5.53 -5.06 -8.74
C SER A 135 4.63 -4.67 -9.93
N VAL A 136 3.30 -4.79 -9.81
CA VAL A 136 2.37 -4.32 -10.85
C VAL A 136 2.38 -2.79 -10.96
N LEU A 137 2.41 -2.07 -9.83
CA LEU A 137 2.47 -0.60 -9.82
C LEU A 137 3.81 -0.08 -10.35
N ASP A 138 4.90 -0.71 -9.96
CA ASP A 138 6.24 -0.38 -10.42
C ASP A 138 6.37 -0.59 -11.94
N ALA A 139 5.93 -1.75 -12.46
CA ALA A 139 5.89 -2.01 -13.90
C ALA A 139 4.98 -1.04 -14.66
N ALA A 140 3.92 -0.54 -14.03
CA ALA A 140 3.05 0.50 -14.58
C ALA A 140 3.69 1.91 -14.55
N GLY A 141 4.95 2.03 -14.12
CA GLY A 141 5.71 3.28 -14.13
C GLY A 141 5.31 4.26 -13.03
N LYS A 142 4.84 3.79 -11.87
CA LYS A 142 4.69 4.66 -10.70
C LYS A 142 6.06 5.00 -10.14
N ASP A 143 6.31 6.29 -9.88
CA ASP A 143 7.57 6.77 -9.29
C ASP A 143 7.64 6.45 -7.81
N ILE A 144 6.52 6.63 -7.10
CA ILE A 144 6.38 6.44 -5.66
C ILE A 144 5.22 5.48 -5.40
N ILE A 145 5.42 4.54 -4.48
CA ILE A 145 4.36 3.66 -4.02
C ILE A 145 4.25 3.80 -2.50
N LEU A 146 3.10 4.26 -2.02
CA LEU A 146 2.77 4.38 -0.59
C LEU A 146 2.01 3.12 -0.17
N LEU A 147 2.59 2.34 0.74
CA LEU A 147 2.00 1.12 1.27
C LEU A 147 1.54 1.39 2.71
N GLU A 148 0.24 1.56 2.90
CA GLU A 148 -0.36 1.83 4.21
C GLU A 148 -0.90 0.55 4.85
N THR A 149 -0.61 0.33 6.14
CA THR A 149 -1.20 -0.73 6.95
C THR A 149 -2.26 -0.17 7.90
N VAL A 150 -3.28 -0.97 8.25
CA VAL A 150 -4.42 -0.48 9.07
C VAL A 150 -4.13 -0.43 10.57
N GLY A 151 -3.04 -1.01 11.04
CA GLY A 151 -2.58 -0.76 12.40
C GLY A 151 -3.03 -1.79 13.47
N VAL A 152 -3.13 -3.10 13.17
CA VAL A 152 -3.52 -4.12 14.16
C VAL A 152 -2.79 -5.45 13.99
N GLY A 153 -1.52 -5.55 14.41
CA GLY A 153 -0.89 -6.85 14.63
C GLY A 153 0.45 -7.12 13.93
N GLN A 154 0.95 -8.35 14.03
CA GLN A 154 2.24 -8.77 13.49
C GLN A 154 2.30 -8.78 11.96
N ASP A 155 1.16 -8.95 11.28
CA ASP A 155 1.06 -8.95 9.83
C ASP A 155 1.49 -7.61 9.20
N GLU A 156 1.36 -6.51 9.94
CA GLU A 156 1.77 -5.18 9.52
C GLU A 156 3.28 -5.04 9.40
N ILE A 157 4.00 -5.64 10.35
CA ILE A 157 5.47 -5.68 10.35
C ILE A 157 5.95 -6.40 9.09
N GLU A 158 5.33 -7.52 8.75
CA GLU A 158 5.68 -8.31 7.57
C GLU A 158 5.38 -7.56 6.26
N VAL A 159 4.29 -6.79 6.22
CA VAL A 159 3.93 -5.98 5.04
C VAL A 159 4.90 -4.82 4.84
N VAL A 160 5.30 -4.16 5.93
CA VAL A 160 6.23 -3.02 5.83
C VAL A 160 7.63 -3.45 5.44
N LYS A 161 8.05 -4.68 5.76
CA LYS A 161 9.35 -5.23 5.34
C LYS A 161 9.54 -5.34 3.81
N VAL A 162 8.49 -5.24 3.01
CA VAL A 162 8.59 -5.21 1.54
C VAL A 162 8.78 -3.79 0.98
N ALA A 163 8.82 -2.78 1.84
CA ALA A 163 9.09 -1.39 1.49
C ALA A 163 10.60 -1.09 1.47
N ASP A 164 11.01 -0.11 0.69
CA ASP A 164 12.38 0.40 0.66
C ASP A 164 12.67 1.33 1.85
N VAL A 165 11.61 2.04 2.32
CA VAL A 165 11.67 2.94 3.48
C VAL A 165 10.41 2.75 4.33
N SER A 166 10.60 2.62 5.64
CA SER A 166 9.54 2.41 6.63
C SER A 166 9.29 3.67 7.47
N LEU A 167 8.10 4.24 7.37
CA LEU A 167 7.63 5.34 8.23
C LEU A 167 6.78 4.77 9.36
N VAL A 168 7.18 5.02 10.60
CA VAL A 168 6.42 4.66 11.81
C VAL A 168 5.75 5.90 12.37
N VAL A 169 4.42 5.93 12.35
CA VAL A 169 3.62 7.07 12.85
C VAL A 169 3.29 6.86 14.32
N LEU A 170 3.83 7.73 15.15
CA LEU A 170 3.64 7.76 16.60
C LEU A 170 2.72 8.91 17.00
N VAL A 171 2.02 8.78 18.14
CA VAL A 171 1.19 9.83 18.73
C VAL A 171 1.54 9.97 20.21
N PRO A 172 1.65 11.21 20.74
CA PRO A 172 1.87 11.44 22.15
C PRO A 172 0.76 10.84 23.02
N GLY A 173 1.10 10.32 24.19
CA GLY A 173 0.13 9.82 25.17
C GLY A 173 -0.39 8.40 24.94
N MET A 174 0.02 7.68 23.91
CA MET A 174 -0.32 6.26 23.68
C MET A 174 0.61 5.31 24.47
N GLY A 175 0.83 5.54 25.76
CA GLY A 175 1.82 4.83 26.55
C GLY A 175 1.64 3.30 26.65
N ASP A 176 0.42 2.81 26.81
CA ASP A 176 0.15 1.38 27.08
C ASP A 176 -0.05 0.58 25.78
N ASP A 177 -0.70 1.12 24.77
CA ASP A 177 -0.85 0.48 23.45
C ASP A 177 0.50 0.39 22.70
N VAL A 178 1.41 1.33 22.99
CA VAL A 178 2.77 1.34 22.44
C VAL A 178 3.62 0.21 23.02
N GLN A 179 3.35 -0.31 24.22
CA GLN A 179 4.20 -1.36 24.80
C GLN A 179 4.05 -2.72 24.09
N ALA A 180 2.84 -3.10 23.68
CA ALA A 180 2.63 -4.31 22.88
C ALA A 180 3.16 -4.17 21.45
N PHE A 181 3.21 -2.94 20.94
CA PHE A 181 3.69 -2.58 19.60
C PHE A 181 5.21 -2.35 19.54
N LYS A 182 5.85 -2.06 20.71
CA LYS A 182 7.22 -1.54 20.80
C LYS A 182 8.33 -2.47 20.30
N ALA A 183 8.24 -3.76 20.55
CA ALA A 183 9.40 -4.63 20.32
C ALA A 183 9.69 -4.89 18.83
N GLY A 184 8.67 -4.97 17.97
CA GLY A 184 8.87 -5.28 16.56
C GLY A 184 8.90 -4.07 15.64
N ILE A 185 8.11 -3.04 15.93
CA ILE A 185 7.98 -1.85 15.05
C ILE A 185 9.17 -0.91 15.16
N MET A 186 9.76 -0.77 16.34
CA MET A 186 10.96 0.05 16.53
C MET A 186 12.18 -0.53 15.80
N GLU A 187 12.17 -1.82 15.52
CA GLU A 187 13.27 -2.49 14.80
C GLU A 187 13.17 -2.33 13.28
N ILE A 188 11.96 -2.02 12.76
CA ILE A 188 11.71 -1.94 11.31
C ILE A 188 11.53 -0.51 10.80
N GLY A 189 11.47 0.49 11.69
CA GLY A 189 11.28 1.88 11.32
C GLY A 189 12.58 2.56 10.88
N ASP A 190 12.62 3.06 9.66
CA ASP A 190 13.71 3.92 9.19
C ASP A 190 13.49 5.37 9.62
N ILE A 191 12.22 5.81 9.67
CA ILE A 191 11.82 7.17 10.01
C ILE A 191 10.64 7.12 10.99
N PHE A 192 10.75 7.87 12.09
CA PHE A 192 9.68 8.02 13.08
C PHE A 192 9.01 9.37 12.93
N VAL A 193 7.69 9.37 12.73
CA VAL A 193 6.86 10.57 12.57
C VAL A 193 6.02 10.76 13.82
N LEU A 194 6.33 11.76 14.62
CA LEU A 194 5.50 12.15 15.76
C LEU A 194 4.34 13.03 15.24
N ASN A 195 3.17 12.41 15.11
CA ASN A 195 1.95 13.08 14.66
C ASN A 195 1.10 13.57 15.84
N LYS A 196 0.18 14.49 15.60
CA LYS A 196 -0.67 15.12 16.63
C LYS A 196 0.17 15.73 17.77
N ALA A 197 1.28 16.35 17.41
CA ALA A 197 2.19 17.01 18.37
C ALA A 197 1.58 18.29 19.03
N ASP A 198 0.39 18.68 18.59
CA ASP A 198 -0.44 19.74 19.15
C ASP A 198 -1.25 19.30 20.38
N TYR A 199 -1.25 18.02 20.74
CA TYR A 199 -1.87 17.57 21.99
C TYR A 199 -1.13 18.09 23.22
N PRO A 200 -1.86 18.58 24.26
CA PRO A 200 -1.26 19.25 25.45
C PRO A 200 -0.43 18.35 26.37
N GLN A 201 -0.16 17.11 26.01
CA GLN A 201 0.63 16.13 26.80
C GLN A 201 2.02 15.86 26.19
N VAL A 202 2.48 16.72 25.29
CA VAL A 202 3.82 16.63 24.67
C VAL A 202 4.76 17.57 25.42
N GLU A 203 5.12 17.24 26.65
CA GLU A 203 6.27 17.79 27.37
C GLU A 203 7.30 16.68 27.64
#